data_c96919a3cfbb2e5ffc4626a4f9eff2bd
#
_entry.id   c96919a3cfbb2e5ffc4626a4f9eff2bd
#
_cell.length_a   1.000
_cell.length_b   1.000
_cell.length_c   1.000
_cell.angle_alpha   90.00
_cell.angle_beta   90.00
_cell.angle_gamma   90.00
#
_symmetry.space_group_name_H-M   'P 1'
#
loop_
_entity.id
_entity.type
_entity.pdbx_description
1 polymer ?
#
loop_
_entity_poly.entity_id
_entity_poly.type
_entity_poly.pdbx_seq_one_letter_code
_entity_poly.pdbx_strand_id
1 'polypeptide(L)'
;MRGFTLMLAVMLAVSCVSSAFAEEDELALLFRYPINENGEAQVNDVLFKDGWDVRDNHRVFYEIFVGSFSDSNGDGIGDLRGIINRMDYLNDGDPESGFSLGIEGIWLTPVFVSPSYHKYDVTDYYKVDPAFGTNDDLRELVELCHERDVKVILDLPINHTGDQNRWFRNFLNAHLMHNPDNAYYDFYVWKTTADPTPAGRHFTKVNNQDLMYESNFSDSMPELDFDNPLVYNAVLDVAKYWLELGVDGFRFDAAKYLYLTDHAQCVAFWQRYLDDLRAVKPDLYTVAEVWDSEGITDLYLPVMNCFNFTTSQTSGLISETAHAGNVNRYAAYLENAQKRMESINPEAMNIPFIANHDTDRAAGYLTFGSGQAYIAANLYLLTPGSPFIYYGEEIGLCGSRGGANTDANRRLAMVWGDGDTVSNPEGSTYKKQTDFTVMQQKKRSDSPLTYYKRLLMIRKAHPEIARGTLTALNFKDTKAGGYMCTWNERTVIVLHNTTTIQEKLVLPDGISADMCEFIGEGEAVMEDNTIMIDGQTSVILSVNK
;
A
#
# COMPACT_ATOMS: atom_id res chain seq x y z
N MET A 1 -67.76 -11.16 -15.51
CA MET A 1 -67.01 -9.92 -15.29
C MET A 1 -66.54 -9.69 -13.84
N ARG A 2 -66.94 -10.48 -12.82
CA ARG A 2 -66.46 -10.32 -11.44
C ARG A 2 -65.15 -11.07 -11.07
N GLY A 3 -64.74 -12.07 -11.90
CA GLY A 3 -63.54 -12.83 -11.63
C GLY A 3 -62.24 -12.20 -12.16
N PHE A 4 -62.31 -11.38 -13.20
CA PHE A 4 -61.12 -10.73 -13.78
C PHE A 4 -60.62 -9.51 -12.96
N THR A 5 -61.54 -8.82 -12.29
CA THR A 5 -61.16 -7.67 -11.46
C THR A 5 -60.46 -8.08 -10.15
N LEU A 6 -60.75 -9.28 -9.64
CA LEU A 6 -60.12 -9.76 -8.40
C LEU A 6 -58.68 -10.26 -8.65
N MET A 7 -58.45 -10.86 -9.85
CA MET A 7 -57.13 -11.36 -10.25
C MET A 7 -56.15 -10.22 -10.56
N LEU A 8 -56.64 -9.12 -11.13
CA LEU A 8 -55.82 -7.92 -11.41
C LEU A 8 -55.48 -7.17 -10.13
N ALA A 9 -56.38 -7.13 -9.14
CA ALA A 9 -56.13 -6.52 -7.84
C ALA A 9 -55.13 -7.30 -6.99
N VAL A 10 -55.11 -8.62 -7.09
CA VAL A 10 -54.12 -9.48 -6.41
C VAL A 10 -52.75 -9.40 -7.08
N MET A 11 -52.69 -9.31 -8.43
CA MET A 11 -51.42 -9.10 -9.12
C MET A 11 -50.83 -7.70 -8.86
N LEU A 12 -51.63 -6.67 -8.78
CA LEU A 12 -51.20 -5.31 -8.42
C LEU A 12 -50.76 -5.23 -6.94
N ALA A 13 -51.43 -5.93 -6.03
CA ALA A 13 -51.07 -5.98 -4.63
C ALA A 13 -49.76 -6.79 -4.42
N VAL A 14 -49.55 -7.88 -5.15
CA VAL A 14 -48.30 -8.66 -5.10
C VAL A 14 -47.13 -7.87 -5.72
N SER A 15 -47.36 -7.13 -6.81
CA SER A 15 -46.31 -6.30 -7.42
C SER A 15 -45.97 -5.04 -6.54
N CYS A 16 -46.97 -4.46 -5.87
CA CYS A 16 -46.73 -3.37 -4.93
C CYS A 16 -46.04 -3.85 -3.65
N VAL A 17 -46.32 -5.06 -3.16
CA VAL A 17 -45.67 -5.62 -1.98
C VAL A 17 -44.23 -6.03 -2.32
N SER A 18 -43.97 -6.64 -3.50
CA SER A 18 -42.60 -6.97 -3.91
C SER A 18 -41.74 -5.73 -4.23
N SER A 19 -42.33 -4.67 -4.76
CA SER A 19 -41.60 -3.40 -4.96
C SER A 19 -41.37 -2.64 -3.63
N ALA A 20 -42.30 -2.71 -2.69
CA ALA A 20 -42.12 -2.13 -1.37
C ALA A 20 -41.05 -2.85 -0.54
N PHE A 21 -41.01 -4.18 -0.60
CA PHE A 21 -39.94 -4.94 0.05
C PHE A 21 -38.58 -4.70 -0.61
N ALA A 22 -38.49 -4.57 -1.93
CA ALA A 22 -37.25 -4.23 -2.63
C ALA A 22 -36.79 -2.78 -2.33
N GLU A 23 -37.74 -1.83 -2.23
CA GLU A 23 -37.42 -0.43 -1.82
C GLU A 23 -37.04 -0.33 -0.35
N GLU A 24 -37.65 -1.11 0.57
CA GLU A 24 -37.27 -1.16 1.98
C GLU A 24 -35.88 -1.81 2.17
N ASP A 25 -35.53 -2.86 1.42
CA ASP A 25 -34.20 -3.49 1.46
C ASP A 25 -33.12 -2.59 0.83
N GLU A 26 -33.41 -1.89 -0.28
CA GLU A 26 -32.50 -0.89 -0.83
C GLU A 26 -32.30 0.32 0.11
N LEU A 27 -33.39 0.78 0.75
CA LEU A 27 -33.32 1.84 1.75
C LEU A 27 -32.59 1.39 3.03
N ALA A 28 -32.78 0.15 3.47
CA ALA A 28 -32.06 -0.42 4.62
C ALA A 28 -30.56 -0.54 4.37
N LEU A 29 -30.13 -0.91 3.15
CA LEU A 29 -28.72 -0.92 2.74
C LEU A 29 -28.12 0.49 2.68
N LEU A 30 -28.88 1.47 2.21
CA LEU A 30 -28.47 2.88 2.16
C LEU A 30 -28.30 3.52 3.54
N PHE A 31 -28.98 3.01 4.57
CA PHE A 31 -28.96 3.53 5.93
C PHE A 31 -28.45 2.52 6.97
N ARG A 32 -27.66 1.54 6.53
CA ARG A 32 -27.04 0.53 7.41
C ARG A 32 -26.26 1.17 8.56
N TYR A 33 -25.64 2.32 8.29
CA TYR A 33 -24.88 3.09 9.27
C TYR A 33 -25.54 4.43 9.56
N PRO A 34 -25.43 4.95 10.79
CA PRO A 34 -25.92 6.27 11.12
C PRO A 34 -25.20 7.32 10.27
N ILE A 35 -25.95 8.36 9.92
CA ILE A 35 -25.44 9.50 9.15
C ILE A 35 -25.22 10.65 10.13
N ASN A 36 -24.03 11.24 10.13
CA ASN A 36 -23.73 12.42 10.95
C ASN A 36 -24.38 13.70 10.39
N GLU A 37 -24.20 14.83 11.08
CA GLU A 37 -24.73 16.14 10.66
C GLU A 37 -24.20 16.64 9.31
N ASN A 38 -23.02 16.14 8.89
CA ASN A 38 -22.41 16.43 7.59
C ASN A 38 -22.92 15.50 6.46
N GLY A 39 -23.80 14.55 6.80
CA GLY A 39 -24.33 13.57 5.87
C GLY A 39 -23.36 12.43 5.55
N GLU A 40 -22.41 12.13 6.44
CA GLU A 40 -21.43 11.06 6.26
C GLU A 40 -21.84 9.80 7.02
N ALA A 41 -21.66 8.63 6.39
CA ALA A 41 -21.90 7.32 7.00
C ALA A 41 -20.82 6.99 8.03
N GLN A 42 -21.24 6.60 9.23
CA GLN A 42 -20.37 6.20 10.34
C GLN A 42 -20.35 4.68 10.50
N VAL A 43 -19.21 4.06 10.35
CA VAL A 43 -19.05 2.63 10.70
C VAL A 43 -19.05 2.49 12.23
N ASN A 44 -20.00 1.76 12.78
CA ASN A 44 -20.18 1.62 14.25
C ASN A 44 -20.57 0.23 14.69
N ASP A 45 -20.36 -0.77 13.85
CA ASP A 45 -20.73 -2.17 14.09
C ASP A 45 -19.53 -3.08 14.40
N VAL A 46 -18.33 -2.51 14.54
CA VAL A 46 -17.12 -3.25 14.95
C VAL A 46 -16.85 -3.03 16.42
N LEU A 47 -16.69 -4.12 17.18
CA LEU A 47 -16.49 -4.08 18.63
C LEU A 47 -15.01 -4.21 18.98
N PHE A 48 -14.47 -3.20 19.63
CA PHE A 48 -13.13 -3.23 20.19
C PHE A 48 -13.14 -3.93 21.58
N LYS A 49 -12.25 -4.91 21.77
CA LYS A 49 -12.10 -5.64 23.03
C LYS A 49 -10.86 -5.15 23.77
N ASP A 50 -10.77 -5.40 25.08
CA ASP A 50 -9.60 -5.07 25.88
C ASP A 50 -8.30 -5.58 25.21
N GLY A 51 -7.28 -4.72 25.13
CA GLY A 51 -5.99 -5.04 24.55
C GLY A 51 -5.91 -4.99 23.02
N TRP A 52 -6.84 -4.32 22.35
CA TRP A 52 -6.80 -4.07 20.91
C TRP A 52 -5.78 -2.99 20.52
N ASP A 53 -5.56 -1.99 21.38
CA ASP A 53 -4.61 -0.89 21.10
C ASP A 53 -3.16 -1.35 21.30
N VAL A 54 -2.54 -1.79 20.21
CA VAL A 54 -1.14 -2.24 20.19
C VAL A 54 -0.34 -1.35 19.27
N ARG A 55 0.68 -0.70 19.83
CA ARG A 55 1.51 0.30 19.13
C ARG A 55 2.88 -0.28 18.82
N ASP A 56 3.01 -0.89 17.67
CA ASP A 56 4.26 -1.47 17.15
C ASP A 56 4.39 -1.22 15.64
N ASN A 57 5.18 -2.01 14.94
CA ASN A 57 5.42 -1.85 13.51
C ASN A 57 4.45 -2.66 12.62
N HIS A 58 3.47 -3.40 13.18
CA HIS A 58 2.43 -4.10 12.41
C HIS A 58 1.30 -3.13 12.03
N ARG A 59 1.62 -2.11 11.27
CA ARG A 59 0.76 -0.98 10.91
C ARG A 59 0.21 -1.12 9.50
N VAL A 60 -0.95 -0.54 9.25
CA VAL A 60 -1.46 -0.33 7.89
C VAL A 60 -0.90 0.99 7.37
N PHE A 61 -0.10 0.91 6.31
CA PHE A 61 0.43 2.08 5.63
C PHE A 61 -0.43 2.47 4.43
N TYR A 62 -0.47 3.76 4.17
CA TYR A 62 -1.14 4.34 3.00
C TYR A 62 -0.11 5.07 2.15
N GLU A 63 0.12 4.57 0.93
CA GLU A 63 1.03 5.17 -0.03
C GLU A 63 0.37 6.36 -0.70
N ILE A 64 1.01 7.52 -0.67
CA ILE A 64 0.56 8.76 -1.30
C ILE A 64 1.54 9.19 -2.39
N PHE A 65 1.05 9.23 -3.64
CA PHE A 65 1.71 9.97 -4.71
C PHE A 65 1.37 11.45 -4.57
N VAL A 66 2.28 12.22 -3.94
CA VAL A 66 2.01 13.57 -3.42
C VAL A 66 1.38 14.49 -4.45
N GLY A 67 1.96 14.57 -5.66
CA GLY A 67 1.48 15.46 -6.71
C GLY A 67 0.08 15.17 -7.24
N SER A 68 -0.52 14.03 -6.87
CA SER A 68 -1.85 13.62 -7.34
C SER A 68 -2.87 13.42 -6.21
N PHE A 69 -2.55 13.78 -4.97
CA PHE A 69 -3.42 13.48 -3.85
C PHE A 69 -4.41 14.60 -3.53
N SER A 70 -3.95 15.79 -3.15
CA SER A 70 -4.82 16.94 -2.83
C SER A 70 -4.06 18.24 -3.04
N ASP A 71 -4.68 19.19 -3.73
CA ASP A 71 -4.14 20.51 -4.07
C ASP A 71 -4.69 21.54 -3.11
N SER A 72 -3.82 22.17 -2.31
CA SER A 72 -4.23 23.17 -1.32
C SER A 72 -4.18 24.61 -1.85
N ASN A 73 -3.43 24.86 -2.91
CA ASN A 73 -3.11 26.20 -3.40
C ASN A 73 -3.78 26.56 -4.74
N GLY A 74 -4.39 25.57 -5.43
CA GLY A 74 -5.15 25.78 -6.66
C GLY A 74 -4.30 25.76 -7.93
N ASP A 75 -3.08 25.24 -7.89
CA ASP A 75 -2.19 25.14 -9.06
C ASP A 75 -2.35 23.84 -9.86
N GLY A 76 -3.15 22.91 -9.38
CA GLY A 76 -3.44 21.63 -10.00
C GLY A 76 -2.47 20.52 -9.58
N ILE A 77 -1.49 20.79 -8.75
CA ILE A 77 -0.52 19.83 -8.24
C ILE A 77 -0.81 19.55 -6.75
N GLY A 78 -0.90 18.29 -6.37
CA GLY A 78 -1.03 17.93 -4.96
C GLY A 78 0.19 18.34 -4.15
N ASP A 79 -0.03 18.71 -2.88
CA ASP A 79 1.01 19.23 -2.01
C ASP A 79 0.87 18.73 -0.57
N LEU A 80 1.89 18.99 0.28
CA LEU A 80 1.92 18.56 1.67
C LEU A 80 0.81 19.20 2.51
N ARG A 81 0.47 20.47 2.24
CA ARG A 81 -0.65 21.15 2.88
C ARG A 81 -1.98 20.51 2.52
N GLY A 82 -2.13 20.05 1.27
CA GLY A 82 -3.27 19.26 0.83
C GLY A 82 -3.40 17.96 1.63
N ILE A 83 -2.29 17.25 1.89
CA ILE A 83 -2.30 16.05 2.75
C ILE A 83 -2.72 16.40 4.18
N ILE A 84 -2.16 17.46 4.76
CA ILE A 84 -2.55 17.96 6.10
C ILE A 84 -4.05 18.22 6.17
N ASN A 85 -4.61 18.86 5.15
CA ASN A 85 -6.06 19.16 5.07
C ASN A 85 -6.93 17.89 4.95
N ARG A 86 -6.35 16.75 4.55
CA ARG A 86 -7.02 15.45 4.41
C ARG A 86 -6.74 14.48 5.56
N MET A 87 -6.06 14.91 6.62
CA MET A 87 -5.74 14.01 7.73
C MET A 87 -6.97 13.42 8.41
N ASP A 88 -8.08 14.14 8.51
CA ASP A 88 -9.33 13.59 9.07
C ASP A 88 -9.97 12.51 8.18
N TYR A 89 -9.64 12.47 6.89
CA TYR A 89 -10.01 11.37 6.01
C TYR A 89 -9.14 10.14 6.23
N LEU A 90 -7.85 10.35 6.42
CA LEU A 90 -6.85 9.28 6.60
C LEU A 90 -6.91 8.69 8.02
N ASN A 91 -6.85 9.56 9.02
CA ASN A 91 -6.94 9.23 10.43
C ASN A 91 -7.35 10.47 11.21
N ASP A 92 -8.50 10.45 11.86
CA ASP A 92 -9.04 11.58 12.63
C ASP A 92 -8.59 11.63 14.10
N GLY A 93 -7.71 10.69 14.50
CA GLY A 93 -7.19 10.59 15.86
C GLY A 93 -8.07 9.77 16.80
N ASP A 94 -9.25 9.35 16.36
CA ASP A 94 -10.15 8.47 17.12
C ASP A 94 -10.38 7.15 16.36
N PRO A 95 -9.71 6.06 16.75
CA PRO A 95 -9.83 4.78 16.07
C PRO A 95 -11.23 4.15 16.14
N GLU A 96 -12.09 4.62 17.03
CA GLU A 96 -13.47 4.14 17.18
C GLU A 96 -14.50 5.07 16.52
N SER A 97 -14.06 6.18 15.93
CA SER A 97 -14.95 7.17 15.29
C SER A 97 -15.80 6.60 14.16
N GLY A 98 -15.20 5.72 13.33
CA GLY A 98 -15.80 5.16 12.12
C GLY A 98 -15.94 6.14 10.96
N PHE A 99 -15.35 7.34 11.05
CA PHE A 99 -15.39 8.35 9.99
C PHE A 99 -14.12 8.40 9.13
N SER A 100 -12.97 8.10 9.69
CA SER A 100 -11.69 8.02 8.97
C SER A 100 -11.41 6.62 8.43
N LEU A 101 -10.37 6.49 7.58
CA LEU A 101 -9.84 5.19 7.21
C LEU A 101 -9.14 4.51 8.39
N GLY A 102 -8.63 5.29 9.36
CA GLY A 102 -7.89 4.77 10.52
C GLY A 102 -6.55 4.18 10.15
N ILE A 103 -5.87 4.71 9.10
CA ILE A 103 -4.52 4.27 8.71
C ILE A 103 -3.51 4.59 9.81
N GLU A 104 -2.43 3.82 9.89
CA GLU A 104 -1.46 3.88 10.98
C GLU A 104 -0.06 4.30 10.52
N GLY A 105 0.10 4.51 9.21
CA GLY A 105 1.31 5.03 8.60
C GLY A 105 1.05 5.64 7.23
N ILE A 106 1.89 6.60 6.84
CA ILE A 106 1.89 7.21 5.50
C ILE A 106 3.25 6.96 4.88
N TRP A 107 3.26 6.46 3.64
CA TRP A 107 4.41 6.48 2.78
C TRP A 107 4.23 7.57 1.73
N LEU A 108 5.09 8.58 1.75
CA LEU A 108 5.15 9.61 0.73
C LEU A 108 6.12 9.18 -0.38
N THR A 109 5.66 9.13 -1.63
CA THR A 109 6.57 9.04 -2.79
C THR A 109 7.53 10.23 -2.77
N PRO A 110 8.67 10.22 -3.52
CA PRO A 110 9.73 11.21 -3.31
C PRO A 110 9.22 12.65 -3.29
N VAL A 111 9.61 13.39 -2.25
CA VAL A 111 9.20 14.80 -2.04
C VAL A 111 10.30 15.81 -2.36
N PHE A 112 11.48 15.32 -2.74
CA PHE A 112 12.68 16.14 -2.92
C PHE A 112 12.63 16.97 -4.20
N VAL A 113 13.44 18.04 -4.25
CA VAL A 113 13.54 18.87 -5.46
C VAL A 113 13.98 18.04 -6.67
N SER A 114 13.16 18.05 -7.70
CA SER A 114 13.37 17.27 -8.93
C SER A 114 12.63 17.91 -10.10
N PRO A 115 13.17 17.82 -11.34
CA PRO A 115 12.52 18.39 -12.52
C PRO A 115 11.33 17.56 -13.02
N SER A 116 11.24 16.26 -12.67
CA SER A 116 10.16 15.41 -13.13
C SER A 116 8.96 15.45 -12.20
N TYR A 117 7.77 15.06 -12.72
CA TYR A 117 6.56 14.94 -11.92
C TYR A 117 6.63 13.80 -10.87
N HIS A 118 7.44 12.77 -11.13
CA HIS A 118 7.58 11.60 -10.27
C HIS A 118 8.63 11.75 -9.16
N LYS A 119 9.53 12.74 -9.28
CA LYS A 119 10.54 13.13 -8.29
C LYS A 119 11.65 12.10 -7.99
N TYR A 120 11.80 11.03 -8.76
CA TYR A 120 12.89 10.06 -8.56
C TYR A 120 14.25 10.56 -9.05
N ASP A 121 14.33 11.52 -9.97
CA ASP A 121 15.55 12.17 -10.46
C ASP A 121 15.94 13.37 -9.57
N VAL A 122 16.33 13.08 -8.33
CA VAL A 122 16.54 14.09 -7.27
C VAL A 122 17.71 15.01 -7.59
N THR A 123 17.48 16.32 -7.49
CA THR A 123 18.50 17.36 -7.67
C THR A 123 18.97 18.01 -6.38
N ASP A 124 18.15 18.05 -5.34
CA ASP A 124 18.50 18.49 -3.99
C ASP A 124 17.77 17.63 -2.95
N TYR A 125 18.51 16.78 -2.24
CA TYR A 125 17.97 15.87 -1.22
C TYR A 125 17.59 16.55 0.10
N TYR A 126 17.97 17.80 0.32
CA TYR A 126 17.76 18.49 1.60
C TYR A 126 16.56 19.44 1.60
N LYS A 127 15.83 19.46 0.47
CA LYS A 127 14.68 20.36 0.30
C LYS A 127 13.49 19.61 -0.27
N VAL A 128 12.34 19.88 0.30
CA VAL A 128 11.05 19.59 -0.32
C VAL A 128 10.94 20.38 -1.64
N ASP A 129 10.42 19.74 -2.68
CA ASP A 129 10.16 20.39 -3.97
C ASP A 129 9.18 21.56 -3.76
N PRO A 130 9.47 22.75 -4.32
CA PRO A 130 8.59 23.92 -4.17
C PRO A 130 7.15 23.70 -4.65
N ALA A 131 6.92 22.76 -5.58
CA ALA A 131 5.56 22.38 -5.98
C ALA A 131 4.80 21.61 -4.88
N PHE A 132 5.51 21.01 -3.94
CA PHE A 132 4.92 20.25 -2.83
C PHE A 132 4.91 21.01 -1.50
N GLY A 133 5.56 22.17 -1.45
CA GLY A 133 5.64 22.99 -0.24
C GLY A 133 7.06 23.19 0.27
N THR A 134 7.24 23.15 1.58
CA THR A 134 8.50 23.43 2.26
C THR A 134 8.87 22.32 3.25
N ASN A 135 10.10 22.35 3.75
CA ASN A 135 10.53 21.46 4.85
C ASN A 135 9.70 21.70 6.12
N ASP A 136 9.22 22.92 6.34
CA ASP A 136 8.37 23.24 7.50
C ASP A 136 6.95 22.65 7.34
N ASP A 137 6.40 22.61 6.11
CA ASP A 137 5.14 21.91 5.84
C ASP A 137 5.27 20.38 6.07
N LEU A 138 6.42 19.79 5.70
CA LEU A 138 6.66 18.39 6.01
C LEU A 138 6.78 18.14 7.52
N ARG A 139 7.44 19.05 8.25
CA ARG A 139 7.52 18.95 9.72
C ARG A 139 6.13 19.02 10.35
N GLU A 140 5.29 19.95 9.91
CA GLU A 140 3.91 20.10 10.40
C GLU A 140 3.08 18.84 10.11
N LEU A 141 3.23 18.24 8.92
CA LEU A 141 2.57 16.97 8.60
C LEU A 141 3.01 15.85 9.53
N VAL A 142 4.32 15.73 9.77
CA VAL A 142 4.89 14.70 10.69
C VAL A 142 4.37 14.90 12.10
N GLU A 143 4.38 16.13 12.62
CA GLU A 143 3.88 16.46 13.95
C GLU A 143 2.38 16.09 14.09
N LEU A 144 1.55 16.48 13.13
CA LEU A 144 0.13 16.12 13.10
C LEU A 144 -0.10 14.61 13.03
N CYS A 145 0.71 13.89 12.24
CA CYS A 145 0.65 12.44 12.17
C CYS A 145 1.00 11.80 13.51
N HIS A 146 2.04 12.27 14.18
CA HIS A 146 2.46 11.77 15.49
C HIS A 146 1.41 12.01 16.58
N GLU A 147 0.72 13.16 16.57
CA GLU A 147 -0.40 13.43 17.48
C GLU A 147 -1.52 12.38 17.36
N ARG A 148 -1.65 11.73 16.20
CA ARG A 148 -2.65 10.70 15.87
C ARG A 148 -2.09 9.27 15.85
N ASP A 149 -0.88 9.06 16.35
CA ASP A 149 -0.15 7.79 16.29
C ASP A 149 0.01 7.23 14.86
N VAL A 150 0.21 8.10 13.88
CA VAL A 150 0.49 7.75 12.48
C VAL A 150 1.97 7.96 12.20
N LYS A 151 2.66 6.93 11.68
CA LYS A 151 4.05 7.05 11.24
C LYS A 151 4.16 7.66 9.85
N VAL A 152 5.24 8.42 9.60
CA VAL A 152 5.54 8.98 8.28
C VAL A 152 6.88 8.44 7.78
N ILE A 153 6.86 7.77 6.63
CA ILE A 153 8.08 7.32 5.95
C ILE A 153 8.22 8.02 4.60
N LEU A 154 9.46 8.33 4.23
CA LEU A 154 9.77 8.92 2.93
C LEU A 154 10.31 7.87 1.97
N ASP A 155 9.99 8.03 0.70
CA ASP A 155 10.69 7.33 -0.37
C ASP A 155 12.09 7.91 -0.54
N LEU A 156 13.12 7.08 -0.48
CA LEU A 156 14.52 7.52 -0.53
C LEU A 156 15.27 6.85 -1.68
N PRO A 157 15.27 7.45 -2.88
CA PRO A 157 16.01 6.96 -4.04
C PRO A 157 17.49 7.39 -3.94
N ILE A 158 18.32 6.52 -3.35
CA ILE A 158 19.76 6.77 -3.22
C ILE A 158 20.63 6.02 -4.24
N ASN A 159 20.06 5.16 -5.07
CA ASN A 159 20.82 4.44 -6.10
C ASN A 159 21.43 5.40 -7.15
N HIS A 160 20.72 6.46 -7.48
CA HIS A 160 21.06 7.45 -8.50
C HIS A 160 20.64 8.85 -8.05
N THR A 161 21.05 9.86 -8.82
CA THR A 161 20.55 11.22 -8.68
C THR A 161 19.96 11.70 -10.01
N GLY A 162 19.32 12.87 -10.03
CA GLY A 162 19.08 13.58 -11.29
C GLY A 162 20.38 14.13 -11.89
N ASP A 163 20.43 14.27 -13.21
CA ASP A 163 21.59 14.84 -13.93
C ASP A 163 21.84 16.32 -13.60
N GLN A 164 20.88 17.00 -13.01
CA GLN A 164 21.00 18.37 -12.52
C GLN A 164 21.44 18.45 -11.06
N ASN A 165 21.64 17.33 -10.36
CA ASN A 165 22.14 17.30 -9.01
C ASN A 165 23.52 17.94 -8.90
N ARG A 166 23.74 18.67 -7.80
CA ARG A 166 25.03 19.35 -7.56
C ARG A 166 26.21 18.38 -7.53
N TRP A 167 26.03 17.16 -7.01
CA TRP A 167 27.08 16.15 -6.99
C TRP A 167 27.48 15.75 -8.41
N PHE A 168 26.49 15.51 -9.30
CA PHE A 168 26.75 15.16 -10.69
C PHE A 168 27.40 16.30 -11.49
N ARG A 169 26.97 17.54 -11.28
CA ARG A 169 27.63 18.70 -11.90
C ARG A 169 29.09 18.86 -11.48
N ASN A 170 29.40 18.58 -10.19
CA ASN A 170 30.77 18.60 -9.68
C ASN A 170 31.60 17.46 -10.26
N PHE A 171 31.01 16.25 -10.40
CA PHE A 171 31.61 15.11 -11.08
C PHE A 171 31.99 15.47 -12.53
N LEU A 172 31.06 16.00 -13.33
CA LEU A 172 31.33 16.42 -14.70
C LEU A 172 32.44 17.49 -14.76
N ASN A 173 32.45 18.46 -13.86
CA ASN A 173 33.48 19.49 -13.79
C ASN A 173 34.86 18.91 -13.43
N ALA A 174 34.94 17.95 -12.51
CA ALA A 174 36.17 17.29 -12.13
C ALA A 174 36.80 16.56 -13.33
N HIS A 175 35.98 15.85 -14.12
CA HIS A 175 36.42 15.19 -15.36
C HIS A 175 36.82 16.20 -16.47
N LEU A 176 36.04 17.25 -16.66
CA LEU A 176 36.36 18.31 -17.65
C LEU A 176 37.69 18.99 -17.33
N MET A 177 38.01 19.18 -16.05
CA MET A 177 39.27 19.80 -15.61
C MET A 177 40.40 18.78 -15.46
N HIS A 178 40.18 17.51 -15.77
CA HIS A 178 41.15 16.42 -15.56
C HIS A 178 41.73 16.41 -14.13
N ASN A 179 40.88 16.60 -13.12
CA ASN A 179 41.29 16.71 -11.72
C ASN A 179 40.85 15.49 -10.91
N PRO A 180 41.65 14.40 -10.92
CA PRO A 180 41.33 13.16 -10.17
C PRO A 180 41.40 13.34 -8.64
N ASP A 181 42.04 14.40 -8.13
CA ASP A 181 42.08 14.71 -6.69
C ASP A 181 40.80 15.38 -6.18
N ASN A 182 39.86 15.71 -7.08
CA ASN A 182 38.56 16.27 -6.71
C ASN A 182 37.69 15.22 -6.03
N ALA A 183 37.08 15.57 -4.89
CA ALA A 183 36.23 14.66 -4.12
C ALA A 183 35.05 14.06 -4.91
N TYR A 184 34.64 14.68 -5.98
CA TYR A 184 33.54 14.22 -6.83
C TYR A 184 34.00 13.48 -8.07
N TYR A 185 35.31 13.26 -8.29
CA TYR A 185 35.82 12.63 -9.51
C TYR A 185 35.28 11.20 -9.68
N ASP A 186 35.23 10.41 -8.60
CA ASP A 186 34.71 9.04 -8.56
C ASP A 186 33.41 8.97 -7.74
N PHE A 187 32.54 9.99 -7.84
CA PHE A 187 31.27 10.03 -7.10
C PHE A 187 30.16 9.23 -7.79
N TYR A 188 30.31 8.98 -9.09
CA TYR A 188 29.40 8.22 -9.92
C TYR A 188 30.15 7.11 -10.63
N VAL A 189 29.46 6.01 -10.94
CA VAL A 189 30.03 4.93 -11.72
C VAL A 189 30.28 5.43 -13.15
N TRP A 190 31.52 5.38 -13.60
CA TRP A 190 31.93 5.90 -14.90
C TRP A 190 32.95 5.02 -15.62
N LYS A 191 33.12 5.25 -16.93
CA LYS A 191 34.14 4.65 -17.76
C LYS A 191 34.50 5.58 -18.93
N THR A 192 35.60 5.29 -19.61
CA THR A 192 35.90 5.93 -20.89
C THR A 192 35.11 5.29 -22.04
N THR A 193 35.06 5.95 -23.19
CA THR A 193 34.40 5.39 -24.39
C THR A 193 35.12 4.17 -24.96
N ALA A 194 36.41 3.99 -24.62
CA ALA A 194 37.23 2.86 -25.05
C ALA A 194 37.02 1.61 -24.16
N ASP A 195 36.57 1.79 -22.92
CA ASP A 195 36.37 0.68 -21.99
C ASP A 195 35.13 -0.15 -22.38
N PRO A 196 35.17 -1.48 -22.18
CA PRO A 196 34.02 -2.33 -22.45
C PRO A 196 32.87 -1.98 -21.50
N THR A 197 31.63 -2.08 -22.00
CA THR A 197 30.44 -1.97 -21.14
C THR A 197 30.18 -3.32 -20.47
N PRO A 198 30.13 -3.38 -19.12
CA PRO A 198 29.79 -4.60 -18.42
C PRO A 198 28.38 -5.10 -18.80
N ALA A 199 28.18 -6.41 -18.81
CA ALA A 199 26.90 -6.98 -19.17
C ALA A 199 25.79 -6.53 -18.21
N GLY A 200 24.63 -6.18 -18.76
CA GLY A 200 23.47 -5.75 -17.98
C GLY A 200 23.52 -4.30 -17.50
N ARG A 201 24.56 -3.54 -17.82
CA ARG A 201 24.67 -2.13 -17.47
C ARG A 201 24.49 -1.23 -18.69
N HIS A 202 23.85 -0.08 -18.47
CA HIS A 202 23.71 0.99 -19.48
C HIS A 202 24.57 2.19 -19.08
N PHE A 203 25.26 2.78 -20.08
CA PHE A 203 26.10 3.96 -19.87
C PHE A 203 25.75 5.05 -20.88
N THR A 204 25.49 6.24 -20.37
CA THR A 204 25.22 7.44 -21.17
C THR A 204 26.53 8.20 -21.43
N LYS A 205 26.77 8.57 -22.69
CA LYS A 205 27.97 9.33 -23.10
C LYS A 205 27.80 10.81 -22.81
N VAL A 206 28.82 11.41 -22.19
CA VAL A 206 28.91 12.89 -22.05
C VAL A 206 29.36 13.49 -23.39
N ASN A 207 28.60 14.44 -23.89
CA ASN A 207 28.90 15.08 -25.17
C ASN A 207 30.29 15.72 -25.18
N ASN A 208 31.06 15.50 -26.28
CA ASN A 208 32.40 16.02 -26.50
C ASN A 208 33.45 15.64 -25.45
N GLN A 209 33.22 14.57 -24.65
CA GLN A 209 34.18 14.05 -23.69
C GLN A 209 34.42 12.55 -23.93
N ASP A 210 35.56 12.05 -23.47
CA ASP A 210 35.85 10.63 -23.37
C ASP A 210 35.39 10.13 -22.00
N LEU A 211 34.10 10.28 -21.72
CA LEU A 211 33.45 9.98 -20.46
C LEU A 211 32.06 9.41 -20.71
N MET A 212 31.75 8.33 -20.03
CA MET A 212 30.42 7.74 -19.94
C MET A 212 30.11 7.46 -18.47
N TYR A 213 28.88 7.75 -18.03
CA TYR A 213 28.39 7.42 -16.67
C TYR A 213 27.31 6.36 -16.74
N GLU A 214 27.23 5.53 -15.71
CA GLU A 214 26.18 4.51 -15.59
C GLU A 214 24.81 5.17 -15.37
N SER A 215 23.76 4.62 -16.02
CA SER A 215 22.41 5.22 -16.04
C SER A 215 21.35 4.17 -16.43
N ASN A 216 21.24 3.10 -15.62
CA ASN A 216 20.38 1.95 -15.96
C ASN A 216 18.89 2.27 -16.02
N PHE A 217 18.42 3.28 -15.28
CA PHE A 217 17.00 3.67 -15.24
C PHE A 217 16.64 4.69 -16.32
N SER A 218 17.48 5.70 -16.50
CA SER A 218 17.30 6.77 -17.50
C SER A 218 18.62 7.49 -17.73
N ASP A 219 18.83 8.01 -18.95
CA ASP A 219 19.98 8.87 -19.26
C ASP A 219 20.10 10.09 -18.33
N SER A 220 18.99 10.54 -17.74
CA SER A 220 18.95 11.63 -16.75
C SER A 220 19.16 11.18 -15.30
N MET A 221 19.40 9.90 -15.07
CA MET A 221 19.55 9.31 -13.71
C MET A 221 20.93 8.64 -13.56
N PRO A 222 22.03 9.43 -13.38
CA PRO A 222 23.36 8.89 -13.15
C PRO A 222 23.45 8.13 -11.82
N GLU A 223 24.06 6.95 -11.85
CA GLU A 223 24.17 6.06 -10.70
C GLU A 223 25.41 6.37 -9.85
N LEU A 224 25.21 6.41 -8.54
CA LEU A 224 26.24 6.69 -7.54
C LEU A 224 27.22 5.52 -7.42
N ASP A 225 28.50 5.82 -7.14
CA ASP A 225 29.53 4.81 -6.89
C ASP A 225 29.66 4.51 -5.39
N PHE A 226 29.03 3.44 -4.93
CA PHE A 226 29.04 3.03 -3.53
C PHE A 226 30.36 2.42 -3.05
N ASP A 227 31.32 2.18 -3.93
CA ASP A 227 32.70 1.86 -3.52
C ASP A 227 33.43 3.11 -3.00
N ASN A 228 32.93 4.29 -3.29
CA ASN A 228 33.45 5.56 -2.78
C ASN A 228 32.87 5.88 -1.39
N PRO A 229 33.67 5.95 -0.31
CA PRO A 229 33.18 6.26 1.02
C PRO A 229 32.57 7.65 1.16
N LEU A 230 32.88 8.59 0.26
CA LEU A 230 32.26 9.93 0.27
C LEU A 230 30.79 9.86 -0.18
N VAL A 231 30.47 8.95 -1.09
CA VAL A 231 29.08 8.67 -1.51
C VAL A 231 28.30 8.10 -0.33
N TYR A 232 28.85 7.06 0.34
CA TYR A 232 28.22 6.49 1.53
C TYR A 232 27.89 7.56 2.58
N ASN A 233 28.86 8.42 2.92
CA ASN A 233 28.65 9.47 3.90
C ASN A 233 27.59 10.48 3.44
N ALA A 234 27.60 10.87 2.15
CA ALA A 234 26.65 11.84 1.61
C ALA A 234 25.20 11.32 1.68
N VAL A 235 24.96 10.04 1.30
CA VAL A 235 23.60 9.48 1.38
C VAL A 235 23.18 9.20 2.83
N LEU A 236 24.12 8.87 3.72
CA LEU A 236 23.86 8.71 5.15
C LEU A 236 23.45 10.06 5.80
N ASP A 237 24.14 11.13 5.46
CA ASP A 237 23.82 12.47 5.95
C ASP A 237 22.43 12.94 5.49
N VAL A 238 22.04 12.60 4.26
CA VAL A 238 20.68 12.84 3.76
C VAL A 238 19.63 12.16 4.63
N ALA A 239 19.79 10.87 4.88
CA ALA A 239 18.81 10.14 5.70
C ALA A 239 18.76 10.69 7.14
N LYS A 240 19.92 10.96 7.76
CA LYS A 240 19.98 11.56 9.10
C LYS A 240 19.26 12.90 9.18
N TYR A 241 19.43 13.75 8.17
CA TYR A 241 18.74 15.04 8.10
C TYR A 241 17.22 14.91 8.19
N TRP A 242 16.62 13.94 7.46
CA TRP A 242 15.19 13.74 7.50
C TRP A 242 14.72 13.05 8.78
N LEU A 243 15.52 12.16 9.38
CA LEU A 243 15.21 11.60 10.70
C LEU A 243 15.23 12.69 11.79
N GLU A 244 16.17 13.65 11.70
CA GLU A 244 16.23 14.81 12.62
C GLU A 244 15.03 15.77 12.44
N LEU A 245 14.44 15.82 11.23
CA LEU A 245 13.20 16.57 10.97
C LEU A 245 11.99 15.90 11.63
N GLY A 246 12.06 14.59 11.88
CA GLY A 246 11.04 13.83 12.62
C GLY A 246 10.44 12.63 11.87
N VAL A 247 10.82 12.36 10.59
CA VAL A 247 10.27 11.19 9.88
C VAL A 247 10.61 9.88 10.58
N ASP A 248 9.75 8.88 10.45
CA ASP A 248 9.88 7.61 11.17
C ASP A 248 10.76 6.59 10.46
N GLY A 249 11.08 6.84 9.20
CA GLY A 249 11.89 5.94 8.42
C GLY A 249 11.75 6.09 6.92
N PHE A 250 12.07 5.03 6.19
CA PHE A 250 12.19 5.10 4.74
C PHE A 250 11.65 3.87 4.02
N ARG A 251 11.09 4.10 2.84
CA ARG A 251 11.04 3.11 1.77
C ARG A 251 12.29 3.31 0.92
N PHE A 252 13.11 2.29 0.79
CA PHE A 252 14.31 2.34 -0.04
C PHE A 252 13.98 1.90 -1.46
N ASP A 253 14.10 2.87 -2.38
CA ASP A 253 13.92 2.67 -3.81
C ASP A 253 15.06 1.82 -4.38
N ALA A 254 14.74 0.95 -5.33
CA ALA A 254 15.72 0.20 -6.12
C ALA A 254 16.82 -0.49 -5.29
N ALA A 255 16.49 -0.99 -4.08
CA ALA A 255 17.45 -1.42 -3.07
C ALA A 255 18.43 -2.52 -3.53
N LYS A 256 18.05 -3.31 -4.53
CA LYS A 256 18.90 -4.37 -5.10
C LYS A 256 19.89 -3.89 -6.16
N TYR A 257 19.81 -2.61 -6.58
CA TYR A 257 20.56 -2.11 -7.72
C TYR A 257 21.84 -1.35 -7.37
N LEU A 258 22.12 -1.06 -6.09
CA LEU A 258 23.32 -0.31 -5.67
C LEU A 258 24.63 -0.89 -6.23
N TYR A 259 24.71 -2.21 -6.33
CA TYR A 259 25.80 -2.96 -6.99
C TYR A 259 25.28 -3.86 -8.12
N LEU A 260 24.14 -3.46 -8.71
CA LEU A 260 23.41 -4.16 -9.76
C LEU A 260 23.06 -5.61 -9.39
N THR A 261 23.90 -6.58 -9.83
CA THR A 261 23.64 -8.02 -9.63
C THR A 261 24.38 -8.61 -8.44
N ASP A 262 25.24 -7.85 -7.76
CA ASP A 262 25.94 -8.33 -6.56
C ASP A 262 25.11 -8.08 -5.30
N HIS A 263 24.16 -8.98 -5.08
CA HIS A 263 23.27 -8.90 -3.90
C HIS A 263 24.04 -9.00 -2.58
N ALA A 264 25.20 -9.67 -2.53
CA ALA A 264 25.98 -9.77 -1.31
C ALA A 264 26.55 -8.41 -0.91
N GLN A 265 27.07 -7.64 -1.87
CA GLN A 265 27.52 -6.27 -1.64
C GLN A 265 26.36 -5.33 -1.29
N CYS A 266 25.20 -5.45 -1.99
CA CYS A 266 24.00 -4.69 -1.64
C CYS A 266 23.59 -4.93 -0.18
N VAL A 267 23.48 -6.18 0.25
CA VAL A 267 23.10 -6.53 1.63
C VAL A 267 24.13 -6.03 2.64
N ALA A 268 25.43 -6.14 2.37
CA ALA A 268 26.48 -5.61 3.24
C ALA A 268 26.41 -4.08 3.40
N PHE A 269 26.11 -3.37 2.29
CA PHE A 269 25.87 -1.93 2.33
C PHE A 269 24.66 -1.62 3.22
N TRP A 270 23.50 -2.27 2.99
CA TRP A 270 22.28 -2.02 3.75
C TRP A 270 22.45 -2.36 5.23
N GLN A 271 23.15 -3.44 5.58
CA GLN A 271 23.43 -3.76 6.98
C GLN A 271 24.13 -2.59 7.68
N ARG A 272 25.24 -2.12 7.12
CA ARG A 272 26.01 -1.01 7.68
C ARG A 272 25.17 0.28 7.72
N TYR A 273 24.46 0.60 6.64
CA TYR A 273 23.67 1.82 6.52
C TYR A 273 22.55 1.88 7.56
N LEU A 274 21.83 0.77 7.72
CA LEU A 274 20.75 0.67 8.70
C LEU A 274 21.25 0.65 10.14
N ASP A 275 22.41 0.04 10.41
CA ASP A 275 23.03 0.11 11.74
C ASP A 275 23.39 1.55 12.11
N ASP A 276 23.97 2.31 11.17
CA ASP A 276 24.29 3.73 11.36
C ASP A 276 23.02 4.60 11.55
N LEU A 277 21.90 4.27 10.88
CA LEU A 277 20.63 4.98 11.05
C LEU A 277 19.91 4.60 12.35
N ARG A 278 19.93 3.31 12.74
CA ARG A 278 19.35 2.86 14.01
C ARG A 278 20.09 3.41 15.22
N ALA A 279 21.37 3.76 15.08
CA ALA A 279 22.11 4.47 16.11
C ALA A 279 21.54 5.88 16.36
N VAL A 280 20.89 6.49 15.37
CA VAL A 280 20.21 7.81 15.49
C VAL A 280 18.75 7.62 15.91
N LYS A 281 18.03 6.69 15.28
CA LYS A 281 16.62 6.38 15.54
C LYS A 281 16.44 4.87 15.75
N PRO A 282 16.46 4.39 17.01
CA PRO A 282 16.38 2.95 17.33
C PRO A 282 15.09 2.27 16.84
N ASP A 283 13.98 2.99 16.76
CA ASP A 283 12.67 2.53 16.29
C ASP A 283 12.44 2.82 14.79
N LEU A 284 13.52 2.98 14.02
CA LEU A 284 13.50 3.23 12.58
C LEU A 284 12.62 2.20 11.83
N TYR A 285 11.61 2.68 11.11
CA TYR A 285 10.82 1.84 10.20
C TYR A 285 11.49 1.79 8.82
N THR A 286 11.64 0.59 8.28
CA THR A 286 12.24 0.42 6.95
C THR A 286 11.52 -0.64 6.14
N VAL A 287 11.36 -0.35 4.84
CA VAL A 287 10.89 -1.31 3.84
C VAL A 287 11.64 -1.10 2.54
N ALA A 288 12.05 -2.19 1.88
CA ALA A 288 12.81 -2.12 0.64
C ALA A 288 11.97 -2.52 -0.57
N GLU A 289 12.21 -1.83 -1.68
CA GLU A 289 11.83 -2.34 -2.98
C GLU A 289 12.90 -3.32 -3.49
N VAL A 290 12.59 -4.60 -3.35
CA VAL A 290 13.34 -5.70 -3.97
C VAL A 290 12.37 -6.45 -4.88
N TRP A 291 12.08 -5.85 -6.03
CA TRP A 291 11.15 -6.44 -7.00
C TRP A 291 11.82 -7.59 -7.73
N ASP A 292 11.71 -8.77 -7.14
CA ASP A 292 12.32 -10.01 -7.62
C ASP A 292 11.62 -11.24 -7.05
N SER A 293 12.16 -12.43 -7.32
CA SER A 293 11.72 -13.68 -6.71
C SER A 293 11.95 -13.71 -5.20
N GLU A 294 11.18 -14.54 -4.48
CA GLU A 294 11.34 -14.72 -3.04
C GLU A 294 12.77 -15.10 -2.63
N GLY A 295 13.46 -15.92 -3.44
CA GLY A 295 14.85 -16.30 -3.14
C GLY A 295 15.83 -15.12 -3.17
N ILE A 296 15.52 -14.05 -3.91
CA ILE A 296 16.32 -12.82 -3.89
C ILE A 296 15.89 -11.94 -2.71
N THR A 297 14.58 -11.74 -2.47
CA THR A 297 14.12 -10.95 -1.33
C THR A 297 14.58 -11.54 0.00
N ASP A 298 14.67 -12.87 0.12
CA ASP A 298 15.17 -13.57 1.31
C ASP A 298 16.61 -13.18 1.69
N LEU A 299 17.45 -12.78 0.73
CA LEU A 299 18.80 -12.29 1.00
C LEU A 299 18.80 -10.96 1.78
N TYR A 300 17.76 -10.14 1.65
CA TYR A 300 17.63 -8.83 2.30
C TYR A 300 16.91 -8.89 3.65
N LEU A 301 16.13 -9.94 3.92
CA LEU A 301 15.37 -10.08 5.17
C LEU A 301 16.21 -10.03 6.45
N PRO A 302 17.50 -10.47 6.49
CA PRO A 302 18.33 -10.27 7.68
C PRO A 302 18.53 -8.81 8.09
N VAL A 303 18.37 -7.86 7.16
CA VAL A 303 18.65 -6.45 7.38
C VAL A 303 17.41 -5.56 7.36
N MET A 304 16.41 -5.88 6.54
CA MET A 304 15.16 -5.10 6.41
C MET A 304 14.03 -5.91 5.77
N ASN A 305 12.79 -5.50 6.03
CA ASN A 305 11.62 -6.06 5.35
C ASN A 305 11.55 -5.60 3.90
N CYS A 306 10.97 -6.45 3.04
CA CYS A 306 10.76 -6.16 1.63
C CYS A 306 9.28 -6.26 1.26
N PHE A 307 8.84 -5.47 0.29
CA PHE A 307 7.52 -5.63 -0.31
C PHE A 307 7.32 -7.03 -0.88
N ASN A 308 6.15 -7.63 -0.65
CA ASN A 308 5.82 -8.97 -1.15
C ASN A 308 5.26 -8.88 -2.58
N PHE A 309 6.15 -8.84 -3.57
CA PHE A 309 5.77 -8.81 -4.99
C PHE A 309 5.15 -10.12 -5.48
N THR A 310 5.38 -11.26 -4.82
CA THR A 310 4.78 -12.54 -5.18
C THR A 310 3.26 -12.52 -5.02
N THR A 311 2.74 -11.76 -4.05
CA THR A 311 1.30 -11.68 -3.80
C THR A 311 0.61 -10.55 -4.56
N SER A 312 1.34 -9.56 -5.04
CA SER A 312 0.83 -8.32 -5.62
C SER A 312 0.59 -8.37 -7.14
N GLN A 313 -0.06 -7.35 -7.68
CA GLN A 313 -0.30 -7.12 -9.10
C GLN A 313 -1.34 -8.08 -9.73
N THR A 314 -1.56 -7.92 -11.04
CA THR A 314 -2.53 -8.69 -11.83
C THR A 314 -2.31 -10.20 -11.78
N SER A 315 -1.05 -10.63 -11.75
CA SER A 315 -0.65 -12.05 -11.73
C SER A 315 -0.22 -12.53 -10.34
N GLY A 316 -0.38 -11.70 -9.31
CA GLY A 316 -0.05 -12.09 -7.94
C GLY A 316 -1.10 -12.98 -7.29
N LEU A 317 -0.68 -13.64 -6.22
CA LEU A 317 -1.51 -14.66 -5.58
C LEU A 317 -2.82 -14.09 -4.98
N ILE A 318 -2.84 -12.81 -4.57
CA ILE A 318 -4.07 -12.12 -4.13
C ILE A 318 -5.09 -12.08 -5.27
N SER A 319 -4.67 -11.58 -6.45
CA SER A 319 -5.54 -11.48 -7.63
C SER A 319 -6.00 -12.84 -8.14
N GLU A 320 -5.09 -13.82 -8.22
CA GLU A 320 -5.44 -15.19 -8.62
C GLU A 320 -6.50 -15.78 -7.67
N THR A 321 -6.36 -15.56 -6.37
CA THR A 321 -7.29 -16.08 -5.37
C THR A 321 -8.63 -15.35 -5.42
N ALA A 322 -8.64 -14.01 -5.59
CA ALA A 322 -9.85 -13.21 -5.72
C ALA A 322 -10.69 -13.58 -6.96
N HIS A 323 -10.08 -14.06 -8.03
CA HIS A 323 -10.78 -14.59 -9.22
C HIS A 323 -11.38 -15.99 -9.03
N ALA A 324 -11.90 -16.30 -7.84
CA ALA A 324 -12.45 -17.61 -7.46
C ALA A 324 -11.37 -18.73 -7.44
N GLY A 325 -10.17 -18.36 -7.02
CA GLY A 325 -9.08 -19.29 -6.73
C GLY A 325 -9.29 -20.09 -5.44
N ASN A 326 -8.34 -20.93 -5.12
CA ASN A 326 -8.39 -21.81 -3.95
C ASN A 326 -7.76 -21.14 -2.72
N VAL A 327 -8.58 -20.80 -1.73
CA VAL A 327 -8.14 -20.16 -0.47
C VAL A 327 -7.25 -21.11 0.36
N ASN A 328 -7.46 -22.42 0.30
CA ASN A 328 -6.57 -23.37 0.99
C ASN A 328 -5.12 -23.26 0.46
N ARG A 329 -4.93 -23.04 -0.85
CA ARG A 329 -3.61 -22.80 -1.44
C ARG A 329 -3.01 -21.47 -0.97
N TYR A 330 -3.83 -20.43 -0.89
CA TYR A 330 -3.43 -19.12 -0.40
C TYR A 330 -2.99 -19.18 1.07
N ALA A 331 -3.80 -19.80 1.93
CA ALA A 331 -3.49 -20.00 3.35
C ALA A 331 -2.19 -20.79 3.56
N ALA A 332 -2.01 -21.88 2.82
CA ALA A 332 -0.78 -22.67 2.86
C ALA A 332 0.46 -21.90 2.40
N TYR A 333 0.31 -21.03 1.39
CA TYR A 333 1.39 -20.13 0.97
C TYR A 333 1.76 -19.17 2.10
N LEU A 334 0.78 -18.50 2.73
CA LEU A 334 1.02 -17.54 3.80
C LEU A 334 1.73 -18.20 5.00
N GLU A 335 1.29 -19.40 5.42
CA GLU A 335 1.93 -20.15 6.50
C GLU A 335 3.39 -20.49 6.18
N ASN A 336 3.65 -20.98 4.97
CA ASN A 336 5.00 -21.32 4.54
C ASN A 336 5.89 -20.09 4.40
N ALA A 337 5.35 -18.97 3.87
CA ALA A 337 6.07 -17.71 3.75
C ALA A 337 6.45 -17.16 5.13
N GLN A 338 5.50 -17.14 6.09
CA GLN A 338 5.80 -16.70 7.46
C GLN A 338 6.91 -17.55 8.09
N LYS A 339 6.78 -18.88 8.07
CA LYS A 339 7.80 -19.81 8.61
C LYS A 339 9.17 -19.61 7.97
N ARG A 340 9.21 -19.42 6.64
CA ARG A 340 10.45 -19.15 5.90
C ARG A 340 11.07 -17.84 6.37
N MET A 341 10.31 -16.76 6.40
CA MET A 341 10.78 -15.43 6.79
C MET A 341 11.30 -15.43 8.23
N GLU A 342 10.54 -15.99 9.18
CA GLU A 342 10.92 -16.12 10.59
C GLU A 342 12.18 -16.99 10.79
N SER A 343 12.39 -18.00 9.93
CA SER A 343 13.62 -18.81 9.97
C SER A 343 14.87 -18.03 9.54
N ILE A 344 14.71 -16.99 8.74
CA ILE A 344 15.79 -16.11 8.28
C ILE A 344 16.02 -14.97 9.27
N ASN A 345 14.93 -14.31 9.68
CA ASN A 345 14.91 -13.24 10.66
C ASN A 345 13.63 -13.31 11.49
N PRO A 346 13.69 -13.61 12.80
CA PRO A 346 12.51 -13.70 13.67
C PRO A 346 11.66 -12.42 13.73
N GLU A 347 12.25 -11.26 13.41
CA GLU A 347 11.57 -9.97 13.38
C GLU A 347 11.03 -9.61 11.97
N ALA A 348 11.20 -10.51 10.99
CA ALA A 348 10.72 -10.25 9.64
C ALA A 348 9.19 -10.21 9.58
N MET A 349 8.67 -9.21 8.86
CA MET A 349 7.24 -9.04 8.63
C MET A 349 6.91 -9.21 7.15
N ASN A 350 5.78 -9.84 6.87
CA ASN A 350 5.18 -9.78 5.55
C ASN A 350 4.70 -8.35 5.26
N ILE A 351 5.05 -7.81 4.09
CA ILE A 351 4.62 -6.48 3.64
C ILE A 351 3.76 -6.64 2.38
N PRO A 352 2.48 -7.07 2.54
CA PRO A 352 1.60 -7.30 1.43
C PRO A 352 1.03 -5.98 0.89
N PHE A 353 0.82 -5.94 -0.41
CA PHE A 353 0.11 -4.88 -1.13
C PHE A 353 -0.54 -5.49 -2.38
N ILE A 354 -1.46 -4.79 -3.02
CA ILE A 354 -2.06 -5.26 -4.25
C ILE A 354 -1.62 -4.44 -5.45
N ALA A 355 -1.49 -3.12 -5.28
CA ALA A 355 -1.00 -2.18 -6.27
C ALA A 355 -0.15 -1.09 -5.61
N ASN A 356 0.70 -0.42 -6.39
CA ASN A 356 1.47 0.75 -6.02
C ASN A 356 1.60 1.70 -7.23
N HIS A 357 2.39 2.77 -7.08
CA HIS A 357 2.58 3.79 -8.14
C HIS A 357 3.28 3.26 -9.41
N ASP A 358 3.91 2.07 -9.36
CA ASP A 358 4.60 1.42 -10.49
C ASP A 358 3.83 0.26 -11.11
N THR A 359 2.67 -0.09 -10.54
CA THR A 359 1.84 -1.21 -11.00
C THR A 359 0.45 -0.74 -11.43
N ASP A 360 -0.26 -1.56 -12.19
CA ASP A 360 -1.64 -1.26 -12.58
C ASP A 360 -2.54 -1.27 -11.34
N ARG A 361 -3.46 -0.31 -11.25
CA ARG A 361 -4.39 -0.19 -10.12
C ARG A 361 -5.34 -1.36 -10.04
N ALA A 362 -5.56 -1.88 -8.84
CA ALA A 362 -6.36 -3.07 -8.56
C ALA A 362 -7.78 -3.00 -9.18
N ALA A 363 -8.46 -1.87 -9.05
CA ALA A 363 -9.81 -1.69 -9.60
C ALA A 363 -9.89 -1.74 -11.14
N GLY A 364 -8.75 -1.73 -11.84
CA GLY A 364 -8.67 -1.91 -13.29
C GLY A 364 -8.81 -3.36 -13.75
N TYR A 365 -8.48 -4.33 -12.89
CA TYR A 365 -8.53 -5.76 -13.20
C TYR A 365 -9.33 -6.59 -12.17
N LEU A 366 -9.61 -6.03 -10.98
CA LEU A 366 -10.52 -6.55 -9.98
C LEU A 366 -11.65 -5.53 -9.79
N THR A 367 -12.87 -5.87 -10.11
CA THR A 367 -13.97 -4.89 -10.10
C THR A 367 -14.79 -5.00 -8.81
N PHE A 368 -15.22 -3.85 -8.29
CA PHE A 368 -16.15 -3.81 -7.15
C PHE A 368 -17.52 -4.39 -7.53
N GLY A 369 -18.01 -4.12 -8.74
CA GLY A 369 -19.30 -4.66 -9.20
C GLY A 369 -19.36 -6.19 -9.37
N SER A 370 -18.21 -6.88 -9.36
CA SER A 370 -18.12 -8.35 -9.29
C SER A 370 -17.74 -8.86 -7.90
N GLY A 371 -17.58 -7.99 -6.91
CA GLY A 371 -17.09 -8.31 -5.56
C GLY A 371 -15.61 -8.68 -5.46
N GLN A 372 -14.91 -8.82 -6.60
CA GLN A 372 -13.52 -9.27 -6.62
C GLN A 372 -12.56 -8.31 -5.96
N ALA A 373 -12.80 -6.99 -6.04
CA ALA A 373 -11.98 -5.99 -5.38
C ALA A 373 -12.16 -6.04 -3.86
N TYR A 374 -13.37 -6.27 -3.37
CA TYR A 374 -13.64 -6.41 -1.94
C TYR A 374 -12.95 -7.64 -1.36
N ILE A 375 -13.12 -8.80 -1.99
CA ILE A 375 -12.49 -10.02 -1.48
C ILE A 375 -10.96 -9.97 -1.59
N ALA A 376 -10.41 -9.27 -2.60
CA ALA A 376 -8.97 -9.04 -2.70
C ALA A 376 -8.44 -8.18 -1.54
N ALA A 377 -9.16 -7.10 -1.18
CA ALA A 377 -8.84 -6.30 0.01
C ALA A 377 -8.85 -7.16 1.28
N ASN A 378 -9.86 -8.01 1.47
CA ASN A 378 -9.92 -8.93 2.60
C ASN A 378 -8.72 -9.88 2.65
N LEU A 379 -8.32 -10.44 1.49
CA LEU A 379 -7.21 -11.39 1.41
C LEU A 379 -5.90 -10.81 1.92
N TYR A 380 -5.56 -9.54 1.66
CA TYR A 380 -4.28 -9.00 2.10
C TYR A 380 -4.36 -8.14 3.37
N LEU A 381 -5.51 -7.48 3.63
CA LEU A 381 -5.68 -6.68 4.84
C LEU A 381 -6.00 -7.53 6.08
N LEU A 382 -6.51 -8.75 5.93
CA LEU A 382 -6.76 -9.66 7.04
C LEU A 382 -5.64 -10.70 7.25
N THR A 383 -4.40 -10.44 6.79
CA THR A 383 -3.23 -11.32 6.98
C THR A 383 -2.24 -10.74 7.98
N PRO A 384 -1.37 -11.56 8.61
CA PRO A 384 -0.24 -11.07 9.40
C PRO A 384 0.71 -10.18 8.59
N GLY A 385 1.32 -9.21 9.28
CA GLY A 385 2.30 -8.28 8.73
C GLY A 385 1.84 -6.83 8.70
N SER A 386 2.46 -6.02 7.83
CA SER A 386 2.23 -4.59 7.68
C SER A 386 1.81 -4.29 6.23
N PRO A 387 0.49 -4.29 5.92
CA PRO A 387 0.00 -4.06 4.57
C PRO A 387 0.12 -2.59 4.15
N PHE A 388 0.28 -2.38 2.82
CA PHE A 388 0.30 -1.07 2.20
C PHE A 388 -0.88 -0.93 1.24
N ILE A 389 -1.64 0.16 1.39
CA ILE A 389 -2.76 0.55 0.51
C ILE A 389 -2.28 1.68 -0.37
N TYR A 390 -2.45 1.57 -1.68
CA TYR A 390 -2.14 2.65 -2.61
C TYR A 390 -3.32 3.65 -2.68
N TYR A 391 -3.07 4.95 -2.54
CA TYR A 391 -4.14 5.98 -2.49
C TYR A 391 -5.16 5.82 -3.61
N GLY A 392 -6.43 5.95 -3.26
CA GLY A 392 -7.56 5.81 -4.18
C GLY A 392 -8.00 4.36 -4.42
N GLU A 393 -7.30 3.35 -3.88
CA GLU A 393 -7.75 1.95 -3.93
C GLU A 393 -9.11 1.81 -3.23
N GLU A 394 -9.26 2.46 -2.08
CA GLU A 394 -10.46 2.46 -1.24
C GLU A 394 -11.68 3.12 -1.89
N ILE A 395 -11.48 3.91 -2.95
CA ILE A 395 -12.57 4.51 -3.72
C ILE A 395 -12.75 3.89 -5.11
N GLY A 396 -11.98 2.84 -5.41
CA GLY A 396 -12.01 2.17 -6.70
C GLY A 396 -11.38 2.96 -7.84
N LEU A 397 -10.32 3.73 -7.54
CA LEU A 397 -9.57 4.46 -8.56
C LEU A 397 -8.90 3.49 -9.53
N CYS A 398 -9.23 3.61 -10.83
CA CYS A 398 -8.67 2.81 -11.90
C CYS A 398 -7.48 3.50 -12.55
N GLY A 399 -6.62 2.73 -13.20
CA GLY A 399 -5.50 3.21 -14.00
C GLY A 399 -4.57 2.08 -14.36
N SER A 400 -4.15 2.03 -15.64
CA SER A 400 -3.24 1.00 -16.12
C SER A 400 -2.26 1.57 -17.11
N ARG A 401 -1.10 0.90 -17.21
CA ARG A 401 -0.03 1.29 -18.12
C ARG A 401 -0.52 1.37 -19.56
N GLY A 402 -0.23 2.47 -20.25
CA GLY A 402 -0.58 2.65 -21.65
C GLY A 402 -0.10 3.97 -22.22
N GLY A 403 0.15 4.01 -23.55
CA GLY A 403 0.65 5.21 -24.23
C GLY A 403 2.15 5.46 -24.07
N ALA A 404 2.61 6.65 -24.48
CA ALA A 404 4.04 7.00 -24.52
C ALA A 404 4.61 7.33 -23.14
N ASN A 405 3.82 7.97 -22.26
CA ASN A 405 4.19 8.23 -20.85
C ASN A 405 3.32 7.37 -19.96
N THR A 406 3.70 6.11 -19.85
CA THR A 406 2.83 5.03 -19.41
C THR A 406 2.50 5.05 -17.94
N ASP A 407 3.43 5.49 -17.08
CA ASP A 407 3.24 5.42 -15.62
C ASP A 407 2.33 6.54 -15.09
N ALA A 408 2.17 7.65 -15.81
CA ALA A 408 1.23 8.71 -15.46
C ALA A 408 -0.22 8.18 -15.30
N ASN A 409 -0.60 7.17 -16.06
CA ASN A 409 -1.92 6.53 -15.96
C ASN A 409 -2.12 5.69 -14.68
N ARG A 410 -1.06 5.35 -13.98
CA ARG A 410 -1.09 4.64 -12.68
C ARG A 410 -1.19 5.60 -11.50
N ARG A 411 -0.81 6.88 -11.74
CA ARG A 411 -0.62 7.93 -10.75
C ARG A 411 -1.66 9.05 -10.88
N LEU A 412 -2.90 8.69 -11.28
CA LEU A 412 -3.99 9.63 -11.52
C LEU A 412 -4.42 10.34 -10.25
N ALA A 413 -4.97 11.55 -10.42
CA ALA A 413 -5.42 12.38 -9.31
C ALA A 413 -6.54 11.72 -8.50
N MET A 414 -6.50 11.93 -7.19
CA MET A 414 -7.58 11.56 -6.28
C MET A 414 -8.86 12.34 -6.63
N VAL A 415 -10.02 11.70 -6.57
CA VAL A 415 -11.29 12.29 -6.99
C VAL A 415 -12.09 12.69 -5.76
N TRP A 416 -11.80 13.87 -5.17
CA TRP A 416 -12.41 14.33 -3.93
C TRP A 416 -13.88 14.72 -4.09
N GLY A 417 -14.22 15.56 -5.08
CA GLY A 417 -15.59 15.99 -5.37
C GLY A 417 -16.09 17.14 -4.49
N ASP A 418 -15.21 17.84 -3.78
CA ASP A 418 -15.49 18.95 -2.86
C ASP A 418 -14.91 20.30 -3.33
N GLY A 419 -14.42 20.34 -4.57
CA GLY A 419 -13.80 21.53 -5.13
C GLY A 419 -12.27 21.51 -5.13
N ASP A 420 -11.65 20.43 -4.64
CA ASP A 420 -10.20 20.19 -4.80
C ASP A 420 -9.83 20.21 -6.29
N THR A 421 -8.74 20.89 -6.61
CA THR A 421 -8.31 21.16 -7.98
C THR A 421 -7.17 20.28 -8.46
N VAL A 422 -6.75 19.29 -7.65
CA VAL A 422 -5.69 18.34 -8.04
C VAL A 422 -6.00 17.70 -9.39
N SER A 423 -5.01 17.67 -10.26
CA SER A 423 -5.12 17.20 -11.63
C SER A 423 -4.25 15.97 -11.91
N ASN A 424 -4.62 15.25 -12.97
CA ASN A 424 -3.82 14.12 -13.43
C ASN A 424 -2.42 14.56 -13.84
N PRO A 425 -1.38 13.73 -13.61
CA PRO A 425 -0.03 14.03 -14.05
C PRO A 425 0.06 14.26 -15.57
N GLU A 426 1.01 15.08 -15.98
CA GLU A 426 1.29 15.31 -17.39
C GLU A 426 1.55 13.99 -18.13
N GLY A 427 0.98 13.86 -19.32
CA GLY A 427 1.08 12.66 -20.16
C GLY A 427 0.07 11.56 -19.82
N SER A 428 -0.78 11.73 -18.82
CA SER A 428 -1.87 10.80 -18.57
C SER A 428 -2.91 10.83 -19.69
N THR A 429 -3.45 9.66 -20.03
CA THR A 429 -4.44 9.49 -21.10
C THR A 429 -5.71 8.78 -20.66
N TYR A 430 -5.77 8.38 -19.39
CA TYR A 430 -6.91 7.65 -18.83
C TYR A 430 -8.10 8.59 -18.66
N LYS A 431 -9.29 8.17 -19.12
CA LYS A 431 -10.47 9.06 -19.20
C LYS A 431 -11.44 8.90 -18.03
N LYS A 432 -11.47 7.73 -17.41
CA LYS A 432 -12.42 7.42 -16.32
C LYS A 432 -11.65 6.78 -15.17
N GLN A 433 -11.58 7.49 -14.07
CA GLN A 433 -10.78 7.11 -12.91
C GLN A 433 -11.58 6.27 -11.90
N THR A 434 -12.82 6.70 -11.60
CA THR A 434 -13.74 6.03 -10.68
C THR A 434 -15.18 6.38 -11.04
N ASP A 435 -16.14 5.63 -10.52
CA ASP A 435 -17.56 5.90 -10.71
C ASP A 435 -18.10 7.00 -9.78
N PHE A 436 -17.53 7.13 -8.57
CA PHE A 436 -17.99 8.05 -7.56
C PHE A 436 -16.83 8.75 -6.84
N THR A 437 -17.01 10.04 -6.55
CA THR A 437 -16.05 10.83 -5.78
C THR A 437 -16.01 10.42 -4.30
N VAL A 438 -14.94 10.80 -3.58
CA VAL A 438 -14.87 10.61 -2.12
C VAL A 438 -16.11 11.18 -1.42
N MET A 439 -16.51 12.42 -1.77
CA MET A 439 -17.68 13.07 -1.18
C MET A 439 -18.99 12.31 -1.41
N GLN A 440 -19.13 11.65 -2.56
CA GLN A 440 -20.31 10.83 -2.84
C GLN A 440 -20.26 9.51 -2.06
N GLN A 441 -19.07 8.90 -1.96
CA GLN A 441 -18.86 7.62 -1.27
C GLN A 441 -18.99 7.76 0.25
N LYS A 442 -18.53 8.86 0.84
CA LYS A 442 -18.70 9.14 2.27
C LYS A 442 -20.16 9.11 2.74
N LYS A 443 -21.11 9.40 1.84
CA LYS A 443 -22.56 9.46 2.14
C LYS A 443 -23.28 8.12 1.97
N ARG A 444 -22.56 7.05 1.65
CA ARG A 444 -23.14 5.75 1.32
C ARG A 444 -22.58 4.66 2.22
N SER A 445 -23.46 3.87 2.81
CA SER A 445 -23.08 2.72 3.62
C SER A 445 -22.54 1.52 2.79
N ASP A 446 -22.90 1.47 1.51
CA ASP A 446 -22.54 0.42 0.55
C ASP A 446 -21.36 0.79 -0.38
N SER A 447 -20.65 1.88 -0.08
CA SER A 447 -19.54 2.33 -0.92
C SER A 447 -18.26 1.56 -0.64
N PRO A 448 -17.33 1.42 -1.63
CA PRO A 448 -15.98 0.93 -1.40
C PRO A 448 -15.28 1.61 -0.23
N LEU A 449 -15.39 2.94 -0.11
CA LEU A 449 -14.79 3.70 0.99
C LEU A 449 -15.30 3.23 2.37
N THR A 450 -16.61 3.07 2.52
CA THR A 450 -17.21 2.60 3.79
C THR A 450 -16.79 1.16 4.08
N TYR A 451 -16.66 0.34 3.05
CA TYR A 451 -16.13 -1.02 3.17
C TYR A 451 -14.71 -1.05 3.71
N TYR A 452 -13.80 -0.24 3.12
CA TYR A 452 -12.41 -0.16 3.58
C TYR A 452 -12.31 0.35 5.01
N LYS A 453 -13.08 1.36 5.39
CA LYS A 453 -13.15 1.82 6.80
C LYS A 453 -13.48 0.65 7.74
N ARG A 454 -14.54 -0.11 7.43
CA ARG A 454 -14.95 -1.25 8.25
C ARG A 454 -13.89 -2.35 8.29
N LEU A 455 -13.28 -2.67 7.16
CA LEU A 455 -12.24 -3.69 7.05
C LEU A 455 -11.02 -3.34 7.90
N LEU A 456 -10.60 -2.08 7.89
CA LEU A 456 -9.47 -1.59 8.69
C LEU A 456 -9.81 -1.55 10.18
N MET A 457 -11.04 -1.18 10.54
CA MET A 457 -11.52 -1.28 11.93
C MET A 457 -11.53 -2.74 12.42
N ILE A 458 -12.00 -3.69 11.62
CA ILE A 458 -11.98 -5.14 11.96
C ILE A 458 -10.52 -5.59 12.19
N ARG A 459 -9.60 -5.27 11.29
CA ARG A 459 -8.18 -5.60 11.47
C ARG A 459 -7.63 -5.03 12.77
N LYS A 460 -7.95 -3.79 13.09
CA LYS A 460 -7.49 -3.10 14.31
C LYS A 460 -8.11 -3.69 15.58
N ALA A 461 -9.40 -4.04 15.55
CA ALA A 461 -10.11 -4.66 16.66
C ALA A 461 -9.59 -6.08 17.01
N HIS A 462 -8.92 -6.74 16.05
CA HIS A 462 -8.37 -8.08 16.18
C HIS A 462 -6.84 -8.08 15.94
N PRO A 463 -6.02 -7.63 16.93
CA PRO A 463 -4.56 -7.51 16.76
C PRO A 463 -3.87 -8.85 16.46
N GLU A 464 -4.52 -9.98 16.73
CA GLU A 464 -4.09 -11.33 16.38
C GLU A 464 -3.93 -11.48 14.86
N ILE A 465 -4.75 -10.81 14.05
CA ILE A 465 -4.68 -10.84 12.59
C ILE A 465 -3.33 -10.29 12.12
N ALA A 466 -2.90 -9.17 12.70
CA ALA A 466 -1.68 -8.50 12.27
C ALA A 466 -0.40 -9.18 12.77
N ARG A 467 -0.43 -9.78 13.99
CA ARG A 467 0.75 -10.20 14.76
C ARG A 467 0.84 -11.70 14.95
N GLY A 468 -0.24 -12.43 14.60
CA GLY A 468 -0.36 -13.84 14.94
C GLY A 468 0.54 -14.75 14.13
N THR A 469 1.00 -15.82 14.78
CA THR A 469 1.53 -16.98 14.06
C THR A 469 0.39 -17.62 13.28
N LEU A 470 0.57 -17.73 11.98
CA LEU A 470 -0.44 -18.23 11.06
C LEU A 470 -0.37 -19.76 10.96
N THR A 471 -1.52 -20.41 11.09
CA THR A 471 -1.70 -21.84 10.81
C THR A 471 -2.82 -22.02 9.80
N ALA A 472 -2.49 -22.55 8.63
CA ALA A 472 -3.47 -22.78 7.58
C ALA A 472 -4.48 -23.85 7.95
N LEU A 473 -5.76 -23.59 7.68
CA LEU A 473 -6.83 -24.55 7.78
C LEU A 473 -7.10 -25.14 6.38
N ASN A 474 -7.24 -26.45 6.30
CA ASN A 474 -7.47 -27.15 5.04
C ASN A 474 -8.86 -27.76 5.03
N PHE A 475 -9.76 -27.16 4.27
CA PHE A 475 -11.12 -27.65 4.03
C PHE A 475 -11.16 -28.45 2.74
N LYS A 476 -11.79 -29.65 2.81
CA LYS A 476 -11.90 -30.55 1.64
C LYS A 476 -13.11 -30.17 0.79
N ASP A 477 -13.01 -30.46 -0.50
CA ASP A 477 -14.11 -30.35 -1.47
C ASP A 477 -14.73 -28.94 -1.61
N THR A 478 -13.96 -27.90 -1.23
CA THR A 478 -14.34 -26.48 -1.36
C THR A 478 -13.14 -25.63 -1.80
N LYS A 479 -13.42 -24.49 -2.42
CA LYS A 479 -12.43 -23.45 -2.68
C LYS A 479 -12.33 -22.43 -1.53
N ALA A 480 -13.37 -22.35 -0.69
CA ALA A 480 -13.33 -21.54 0.52
C ALA A 480 -12.34 -22.17 1.53
N GLY A 481 -11.81 -21.33 2.40
CA GLY A 481 -10.82 -21.78 3.38
C GLY A 481 -10.33 -20.62 4.24
N GLY A 482 -9.20 -20.80 4.89
CA GLY A 482 -8.62 -19.76 5.72
C GLY A 482 -7.53 -20.26 6.65
N TYR A 483 -7.32 -19.55 7.73
CA TYR A 483 -6.23 -19.78 8.67
C TYR A 483 -6.57 -19.29 10.06
N MET A 484 -5.82 -19.78 11.03
CA MET A 484 -5.80 -19.27 12.41
C MET A 484 -4.62 -18.29 12.55
N CYS A 485 -4.83 -17.23 13.32
CA CYS A 485 -3.79 -16.31 13.77
C CYS A 485 -3.76 -16.34 15.30
N THR A 486 -2.65 -16.80 15.88
CA THR A 486 -2.48 -16.92 17.34
C THR A 486 -1.46 -15.92 17.85
N TRP A 487 -1.87 -15.05 18.77
CA TRP A 487 -1.03 -14.04 19.41
C TRP A 487 -1.44 -13.82 20.87
N ASN A 488 -0.48 -13.77 21.80
CA ASN A 488 -0.72 -13.55 23.23
C ASN A 488 -1.84 -14.46 23.81
N GLU A 489 -1.75 -15.76 23.52
CA GLU A 489 -2.73 -16.77 23.97
C GLU A 489 -4.16 -16.58 23.42
N ARG A 490 -4.39 -15.66 22.54
CA ARG A 490 -5.64 -15.47 21.83
C ARG A 490 -5.49 -15.97 20.39
N THR A 491 -6.56 -16.54 19.87
CA THR A 491 -6.60 -17.05 18.50
C THR A 491 -7.86 -16.56 17.81
N VAL A 492 -7.69 -16.03 16.63
CA VAL A 492 -8.78 -15.76 15.69
C VAL A 492 -8.64 -16.66 14.47
N ILE A 493 -9.76 -17.02 13.86
CA ILE A 493 -9.84 -17.73 12.59
C ILE A 493 -10.33 -16.72 11.56
N VAL A 494 -9.63 -16.63 10.44
CA VAL A 494 -10.04 -15.84 9.27
C VAL A 494 -10.40 -16.81 8.16
N LEU A 495 -11.64 -16.76 7.70
CA LEU A 495 -12.15 -17.59 6.60
C LEU A 495 -12.54 -16.70 5.43
N HIS A 496 -12.30 -17.18 4.22
CA HIS A 496 -12.68 -16.48 2.98
C HIS A 496 -13.42 -17.41 2.03
N ASN A 497 -14.49 -16.93 1.45
CA ASN A 497 -15.14 -17.53 0.30
C ASN A 497 -14.98 -16.61 -0.91
N THR A 498 -14.09 -16.96 -1.82
CA THR A 498 -13.80 -16.20 -3.05
C THR A 498 -14.70 -16.58 -4.22
N THR A 499 -15.59 -17.58 -4.06
CA THR A 499 -16.55 -17.99 -5.09
C THR A 499 -17.76 -17.06 -5.11
N THR A 500 -18.66 -17.24 -6.06
CA THR A 500 -19.93 -16.49 -6.16
C THR A 500 -21.13 -17.23 -5.57
N ILE A 501 -20.90 -18.39 -4.94
CA ILE A 501 -21.95 -19.22 -4.33
C ILE A 501 -21.68 -19.37 -2.84
N GLN A 502 -22.71 -19.72 -2.08
CA GLN A 502 -22.56 -20.04 -0.68
C GLN A 502 -21.75 -21.34 -0.51
N GLU A 503 -20.78 -21.31 0.41
CA GLU A 503 -19.95 -22.45 0.78
C GLU A 503 -20.20 -22.85 2.23
N LYS A 504 -20.08 -24.15 2.49
CA LYS A 504 -20.19 -24.74 3.83
C LYS A 504 -18.83 -25.17 4.33
N LEU A 505 -18.39 -24.62 5.46
CA LEU A 505 -17.16 -25.01 6.14
C LEU A 505 -17.51 -25.64 7.49
N VAL A 506 -16.79 -26.71 7.87
CA VAL A 506 -16.90 -27.33 9.18
C VAL A 506 -15.54 -27.20 9.86
N LEU A 507 -15.50 -26.53 11.01
CA LEU A 507 -14.27 -26.37 11.78
C LEU A 507 -13.69 -27.74 12.16
N PRO A 508 -12.35 -27.87 12.18
CA PRO A 508 -11.70 -29.11 12.62
C PRO A 508 -12.10 -29.50 14.03
N ASP A 509 -12.10 -30.82 14.30
CA ASP A 509 -12.40 -31.37 15.63
C ASP A 509 -11.51 -30.73 16.71
N GLY A 510 -12.12 -30.36 17.84
CA GLY A 510 -11.44 -29.74 18.96
C GLY A 510 -11.30 -28.21 18.89
N ILE A 511 -11.77 -27.59 17.83
CA ILE A 511 -11.86 -26.13 17.73
C ILE A 511 -13.30 -25.72 18.04
N SER A 512 -13.48 -24.92 19.11
CA SER A 512 -14.72 -24.22 19.43
C SER A 512 -14.48 -22.72 19.23
N ALA A 513 -15.36 -22.06 18.51
CA ALA A 513 -15.22 -20.64 18.19
C ALA A 513 -16.59 -19.96 18.09
N ASP A 514 -16.62 -18.65 18.33
CA ASP A 514 -17.78 -17.80 18.12
C ASP A 514 -17.51 -16.82 16.97
N MET A 515 -18.53 -16.57 16.15
CA MET A 515 -18.43 -15.59 15.06
C MET A 515 -18.43 -14.17 15.64
N CYS A 516 -17.39 -13.40 15.29
CA CYS A 516 -17.25 -12.01 15.70
C CYS A 516 -17.74 -11.07 14.60
N GLU A 517 -17.21 -11.26 13.39
CA GLU A 517 -17.41 -10.36 12.27
C GLU A 517 -17.55 -11.16 10.96
N PHE A 518 -18.29 -10.59 10.00
CA PHE A 518 -18.18 -10.97 8.60
C PHE A 518 -18.14 -9.71 7.72
N ILE A 519 -17.50 -9.78 6.57
CA ILE A 519 -17.36 -8.67 5.66
C ILE A 519 -17.27 -9.17 4.21
N GLY A 520 -18.13 -8.66 3.33
CA GLY A 520 -18.21 -9.08 1.93
C GLY A 520 -19.51 -8.64 1.26
N GLU A 521 -19.78 -9.23 0.11
CA GLU A 521 -21.00 -9.02 -0.69
C GLU A 521 -22.24 -9.72 -0.09
N GLY A 522 -22.03 -10.72 0.77
CA GLY A 522 -23.09 -11.49 1.38
C GLY A 522 -22.96 -11.61 2.88
N GLU A 523 -23.67 -12.58 3.44
CA GLU A 523 -23.75 -12.84 4.88
C GLU A 523 -22.99 -14.13 5.24
N ALA A 524 -22.80 -14.33 6.53
CA ALA A 524 -22.33 -15.59 7.09
C ALA A 524 -23.16 -15.97 8.31
N VAL A 525 -23.42 -17.26 8.45
CA VAL A 525 -24.16 -17.82 9.59
C VAL A 525 -23.36 -18.98 10.16
N MET A 526 -23.27 -19.04 11.48
CA MET A 526 -22.61 -20.13 12.19
C MET A 526 -23.62 -20.89 13.07
N GLU A 527 -23.68 -22.20 12.87
CA GLU A 527 -24.45 -23.12 13.72
C GLU A 527 -23.51 -24.22 14.21
N ASP A 528 -23.29 -24.27 15.48
CA ASP A 528 -22.28 -25.14 16.13
C ASP A 528 -20.90 -24.93 15.47
N ASN A 529 -20.28 -25.98 14.93
CA ASN A 529 -18.98 -25.91 14.22
C ASN A 529 -19.12 -25.73 12.72
N THR A 530 -20.32 -25.44 12.22
CA THR A 530 -20.59 -25.27 10.79
C THR A 530 -20.80 -23.82 10.46
N ILE A 531 -20.06 -23.32 9.47
CA ILE A 531 -20.15 -21.95 8.98
C ILE A 531 -20.66 -22.01 7.53
N MET A 532 -21.77 -21.33 7.26
CA MET A 532 -22.25 -21.05 5.92
C MET A 532 -21.79 -19.66 5.54
N ILE A 533 -21.02 -19.53 4.47
CA ILE A 533 -20.44 -18.26 4.03
C ILE A 533 -20.91 -17.98 2.62
N ASP A 534 -21.61 -16.89 2.40
CA ASP A 534 -22.02 -16.42 1.07
C ASP A 534 -20.82 -16.10 0.19
N GLY A 535 -21.03 -16.02 -1.12
CA GLY A 535 -19.98 -15.72 -2.08
C GLY A 535 -19.29 -14.39 -1.77
N GLN A 536 -17.99 -14.32 -2.02
CA GLN A 536 -17.15 -13.12 -1.88
C GLN A 536 -17.24 -12.45 -0.49
N THR A 537 -17.29 -13.30 0.53
CA THR A 537 -17.42 -12.89 1.94
C THR A 537 -16.30 -13.51 2.77
N SER A 538 -15.84 -12.78 3.77
CA SER A 538 -14.87 -13.24 4.77
C SER A 538 -15.49 -13.21 6.14
N VAL A 539 -15.03 -14.11 7.02
CA VAL A 539 -15.54 -14.29 8.39
C VAL A 539 -14.37 -14.30 9.37
N ILE A 540 -14.56 -13.64 10.50
CA ILE A 540 -13.63 -13.64 11.62
C ILE A 540 -14.31 -14.34 12.80
N LEU A 541 -13.68 -15.39 13.33
CA LEU A 541 -14.14 -16.13 14.50
C LEU A 541 -13.12 -15.97 15.64
N SER A 542 -13.60 -15.84 16.87
CA SER A 542 -12.77 -15.92 18.08
C SER A 542 -12.78 -17.33 18.62
N VAL A 543 -11.62 -17.95 18.80
CA VAL A 543 -11.52 -19.31 19.35
C VAL A 543 -11.74 -19.27 20.86
N ASN A 544 -12.61 -20.14 21.34
CA ASN A 544 -12.90 -20.30 22.76
C ASN A 544 -11.79 -21.10 23.45
N LYS A 545 -11.39 -20.68 24.66
CA LYS A 545 -10.37 -21.38 25.46
C LYS A 545 -10.90 -22.68 26.05
#